data_dc95a97a1f2d64fbdf529b5033f1f655
#
_entry.id   dc95a97a1f2d64fbdf529b5033f1f655
#
_cell.length_a   1.000
_cell.length_b   1.000
_cell.length_c   1.000
_cell.angle_alpha   90.00
_cell.angle_beta   90.00
_cell.angle_gamma   90.00
#
_symmetry.space_group_name_H-M   'P 1'
#
loop_
_entity.id
_entity.type
_entity.pdbx_description
1 polymer ?
#
loop_
_entity_poly.entity_id
_entity_poly.type
_entity_poly.pdbx_seq_one_letter_code
_entity_poly.pdbx_strand_id
1 'polypeptide(L)'
;FGHHQCNSHIISTSITNTVGRVELAMIEGANMPDFSDAIPIHMIKHAAPERQMTYEETSCSRGFRYVRYVSPYDVRCNLAELEFYGYADEGNDSKLYQITNLPTVIINTPGAQEIVSKEEELSCNVYIISEGGTKLLATSETGVRGRGNASWDYFEKKPYRIKFDKKQSPLGAPASAKKWTLLSNYGDKTLMRNILAFEVSRRVGMAYTPYCQPVDLVVN
;
A
#
# COMPACT_ATOMS: atom_id res chain seq x y z
N PHE A 1 4.61 -29.95 5.56
CA PHE A 1 3.59 -28.97 5.95
C PHE A 1 3.49 -27.98 4.82
N GLY A 2 2.39 -28.06 4.03
CA GLY A 2 2.23 -27.33 2.79
C GLY A 2 1.80 -25.89 3.05
N HIS A 3 2.46 -24.95 2.39
CA HIS A 3 1.98 -23.61 2.25
C HIS A 3 0.68 -23.63 1.42
N HIS A 4 -0.41 -23.20 2.00
CA HIS A 4 -1.68 -23.09 1.31
C HIS A 4 -1.77 -21.74 0.64
N GLN A 5 -1.82 -21.74 -0.69
CA GLN A 5 -2.10 -20.53 -1.48
C GLN A 5 -3.61 -20.27 -1.45
N CYS A 6 -3.96 -19.07 -1.12
CA CYS A 6 -5.33 -18.59 -1.26
C CYS A 6 -5.48 -18.08 -2.70
N ASN A 7 -6.18 -18.80 -3.54
CA ASN A 7 -6.52 -18.34 -4.88
C ASN A 7 -7.88 -17.66 -4.80
N SER A 8 -7.97 -16.40 -5.16
CA SER A 8 -9.23 -15.68 -5.26
C SER A 8 -9.62 -15.50 -6.72
N HIS A 9 -10.88 -15.74 -6.99
CA HIS A 9 -11.48 -15.48 -8.31
C HIS A 9 -12.36 -14.26 -8.17
N ILE A 10 -12.15 -13.29 -9.02
CA ILE A 10 -12.93 -12.05 -9.03
C ILE A 10 -13.73 -12.01 -10.32
N ILE A 11 -15.06 -11.95 -10.18
CA ILE A 11 -15.93 -11.69 -11.30
C ILE A 11 -16.38 -10.24 -11.26
N SER A 12 -16.10 -9.53 -12.31
CA SER A 12 -16.70 -8.24 -12.56
C SER A 12 -17.70 -8.39 -13.70
N THR A 13 -18.97 -8.10 -13.45
CA THR A 13 -19.90 -7.82 -14.53
C THR A 13 -20.35 -6.38 -14.38
N SER A 14 -20.06 -5.57 -15.35
CA SER A 14 -20.60 -4.22 -15.42
C SER A 14 -21.51 -4.11 -16.64
N ILE A 15 -22.66 -3.51 -16.43
CA ILE A 15 -23.50 -3.02 -17.50
C ILE A 15 -22.91 -1.67 -17.91
N THR A 16 -22.30 -1.59 -19.10
CA THR A 16 -21.85 -0.39 -19.81
C THR A 16 -21.32 0.79 -18.99
N ASN A 17 -20.08 1.21 -19.26
CA ASN A 17 -19.38 2.39 -18.75
C ASN A 17 -18.89 2.38 -17.28
N THR A 18 -18.87 1.23 -16.60
CA THR A 18 -18.44 1.16 -15.18
C THR A 18 -17.32 0.16 -14.89
N VAL A 19 -16.75 -0.43 -15.95
CA VAL A 19 -15.73 -1.50 -15.84
C VAL A 19 -14.50 -1.05 -15.04
N GLY A 20 -14.04 0.18 -15.22
CA GLY A 20 -12.89 0.73 -14.50
C GLY A 20 -13.11 1.03 -13.01
N ARG A 21 -14.34 0.92 -12.50
CA ARG A 21 -14.62 1.26 -11.08
C ARG A 21 -14.08 0.26 -10.07
N VAL A 22 -13.67 -0.91 -10.51
CA VAL A 22 -13.05 -1.93 -9.65
C VAL A 22 -11.53 -1.83 -9.60
N GLU A 23 -10.91 -1.04 -10.49
CA GLU A 23 -9.47 -0.83 -10.47
C GLU A 23 -9.04 -0.18 -9.17
N LEU A 24 -7.97 -0.67 -8.58
CA LEU A 24 -7.44 -0.31 -7.28
C LEU A 24 -8.34 -0.66 -6.09
N ALA A 25 -9.41 -1.42 -6.31
CA ALA A 25 -10.13 -2.03 -5.21
C ALA A 25 -9.22 -3.01 -4.47
N MET A 26 -9.44 -3.11 -3.18
CA MET A 26 -8.66 -3.97 -2.30
C MET A 26 -9.53 -5.11 -1.77
N ILE A 27 -8.97 -6.31 -1.79
CA ILE A 27 -9.49 -7.42 -0.99
C ILE A 27 -8.74 -7.41 0.33
N GLU A 28 -9.46 -7.37 1.43
CA GLU A 28 -8.89 -7.42 2.77
C GLU A 28 -9.36 -8.68 3.49
N GLY A 29 -8.45 -9.27 4.27
CA GLY A 29 -8.74 -10.37 5.17
C GLY A 29 -8.63 -9.93 6.62
N ALA A 30 -9.48 -10.48 7.49
CA ALA A 30 -9.49 -10.22 8.92
C ALA A 30 -9.84 -11.48 9.72
N ASN A 31 -9.49 -11.50 10.99
CA ASN A 31 -9.93 -12.52 11.95
C ASN A 31 -10.94 -11.96 12.96
N MET A 32 -11.03 -10.63 13.06
CA MET A 32 -12.06 -9.94 13.84
C MET A 32 -13.24 -9.54 12.95
N PRO A 33 -14.49 -9.73 13.41
CA PRO A 33 -15.68 -9.46 12.60
C PRO A 33 -15.90 -7.98 12.28
N ASP A 34 -15.30 -7.07 13.04
CA ASP A 34 -15.32 -5.63 12.82
C ASP A 34 -14.21 -5.15 11.86
N PHE A 35 -13.41 -6.07 11.35
CA PHE A 35 -12.25 -5.78 10.49
C PHE A 35 -11.21 -4.85 11.10
N SER A 36 -11.13 -4.75 12.43
CA SER A 36 -10.13 -3.94 13.11
C SER A 36 -8.69 -4.42 12.86
N ASP A 37 -8.52 -5.72 12.61
CA ASP A 37 -7.25 -6.37 12.27
C ASP A 37 -7.08 -6.63 10.76
N ALA A 38 -7.91 -6.01 9.92
CA ALA A 38 -7.87 -6.27 8.49
C ALA A 38 -6.55 -5.88 7.85
N ILE A 39 -6.07 -6.74 6.96
CA ILE A 39 -4.89 -6.51 6.13
C ILE A 39 -5.23 -6.76 4.65
N PRO A 40 -4.57 -6.04 3.72
CA PRO A 40 -4.78 -6.28 2.30
C PRO A 40 -4.23 -7.65 1.90
N ILE A 41 -5.05 -8.41 1.17
CA ILE A 41 -4.67 -9.71 0.61
C ILE A 41 -4.34 -9.58 -0.88
N HIS A 42 -5.14 -8.77 -1.58
CA HIS A 42 -5.02 -8.61 -3.02
C HIS A 42 -5.53 -7.25 -3.44
N MET A 43 -4.92 -6.69 -4.47
CA MET A 43 -5.36 -5.47 -5.11
C MET A 43 -5.71 -5.74 -6.57
N ILE A 44 -6.89 -5.30 -6.98
CA ILE A 44 -7.34 -5.40 -8.35
C ILE A 44 -6.64 -4.30 -9.16
N LYS A 45 -5.67 -4.68 -10.00
CA LYS A 45 -4.89 -3.71 -10.78
C LYS A 45 -5.57 -3.31 -12.09
N HIS A 46 -6.37 -4.20 -12.64
CA HIS A 46 -7.02 -4.00 -13.93
C HIS A 46 -8.48 -4.40 -13.84
N ALA A 47 -9.33 -3.65 -14.54
CA ALA A 47 -10.74 -4.01 -14.64
C ALA A 47 -10.91 -5.32 -15.41
N ALA A 48 -11.77 -6.17 -14.91
CA ALA A 48 -12.18 -7.36 -15.65
C ALA A 48 -13.01 -6.97 -16.89
N PRO A 49 -12.91 -7.71 -17.99
CA PRO A 49 -13.78 -7.52 -19.14
C PRO A 49 -15.26 -7.67 -18.75
N GLU A 50 -16.14 -6.97 -19.46
CA GLU A 50 -17.58 -7.07 -19.20
C GLU A 50 -18.07 -8.54 -19.35
N ARG A 51 -18.89 -8.95 -18.39
CA ARG A 51 -19.56 -10.28 -18.39
C ARG A 51 -18.59 -11.46 -18.45
N GLN A 52 -17.37 -11.28 -18.03
CA GLN A 52 -16.38 -12.35 -17.96
C GLN A 52 -15.87 -12.48 -16.52
N MET A 53 -15.71 -13.73 -16.11
CA MET A 53 -15.00 -14.06 -14.88
C MET A 53 -13.52 -13.95 -15.12
N THR A 54 -12.83 -13.19 -14.27
CA THR A 54 -11.37 -13.17 -14.25
C THR A 54 -10.85 -13.89 -13.03
N TYR A 55 -9.74 -14.59 -13.21
CA TYR A 55 -9.09 -15.38 -12.17
C TYR A 55 -7.77 -14.71 -11.84
N GLU A 56 -7.58 -14.39 -10.57
CA GLU A 56 -6.32 -13.83 -10.09
C GLU A 56 -5.81 -14.66 -8.92
N GLU A 57 -4.54 -15.03 -8.99
CA GLU A 57 -3.86 -15.72 -7.90
C GLU A 57 -3.34 -14.71 -6.89
N THR A 58 -3.57 -14.99 -5.63
CA THR A 58 -3.00 -14.21 -4.53
C THR A 58 -1.84 -14.96 -3.91
N SER A 59 -0.80 -14.25 -3.51
CA SER A 59 0.34 -14.81 -2.79
C SER A 59 0.11 -14.83 -1.27
N CYS A 60 -1.15 -14.84 -0.84
CA CYS A 60 -1.50 -14.84 0.56
C CYS A 60 -1.25 -16.21 1.18
N SER A 61 -0.34 -16.29 2.14
CA SER A 61 -0.03 -17.48 2.92
C SER A 61 -0.78 -17.55 4.26
N ARG A 62 -1.54 -16.51 4.60
CA ARG A 62 -2.25 -16.38 5.87
C ARG A 62 -3.73 -16.72 5.72
N GLY A 63 -4.27 -17.50 6.67
CA GLY A 63 -5.69 -17.77 6.76
C GLY A 63 -6.48 -16.63 7.42
N PHE A 64 -7.68 -16.36 6.91
CA PHE A 64 -8.62 -15.38 7.45
C PHE A 64 -9.99 -15.98 7.64
N ARG A 65 -10.71 -15.51 8.67
CA ARG A 65 -12.11 -15.86 8.91
C ARG A 65 -13.08 -15.01 8.09
N TYR A 66 -12.68 -13.76 7.83
CA TYR A 66 -13.50 -12.77 7.15
C TYR A 66 -12.70 -12.20 6.00
N VAL A 67 -13.38 -12.03 4.88
CA VAL A 67 -12.82 -11.38 3.69
C VAL A 67 -13.80 -10.31 3.24
N ARG A 68 -13.32 -9.13 2.86
CA ARG A 68 -14.16 -8.08 2.31
C ARG A 68 -13.54 -7.44 1.08
N TYR A 69 -14.40 -6.94 0.24
CA TYR A 69 -14.06 -6.04 -0.84
C TYR A 69 -14.12 -4.59 -0.33
N VAL A 70 -13.10 -3.82 -0.63
CA VAL A 70 -13.04 -2.37 -0.34
C VAL A 70 -12.94 -1.64 -1.67
N SER A 71 -13.96 -0.86 -2.01
CA SER A 71 -13.95 -0.07 -3.24
C SER A 71 -12.90 1.04 -3.20
N PRO A 72 -12.39 1.49 -4.35
CA PRO A 72 -11.58 2.68 -4.42
C PRO A 72 -12.33 3.91 -3.89
N TYR A 73 -11.57 4.94 -3.53
CA TYR A 73 -12.15 6.20 -3.08
C TYR A 73 -13.08 6.81 -4.13
N ASP A 74 -14.21 7.35 -3.65
CA ASP A 74 -15.23 8.09 -4.42
C ASP A 74 -15.82 7.33 -5.63
N VAL A 75 -15.76 6.01 -5.62
CA VAL A 75 -16.43 5.17 -6.62
C VAL A 75 -17.38 4.17 -5.98
N ARG A 76 -18.52 3.96 -6.61
CA ARG A 76 -19.45 2.91 -6.22
C ARG A 76 -18.95 1.57 -6.74
N CYS A 77 -19.01 0.56 -5.90
CA CYS A 77 -18.72 -0.81 -6.31
C CYS A 77 -19.73 -1.31 -7.34
N ASN A 78 -19.22 -1.88 -8.42
CA ASN A 78 -20.02 -2.53 -9.46
C ASN A 78 -19.47 -3.95 -9.68
N LEU A 79 -19.46 -4.76 -8.64
CA LEU A 79 -19.19 -6.19 -8.72
C LEU A 79 -20.49 -6.94 -8.89
N ALA A 80 -20.53 -7.88 -9.81
CA ALA A 80 -21.66 -8.80 -9.95
C ALA A 80 -21.48 -10.02 -9.07
N GLU A 81 -20.26 -10.55 -9.01
CA GLU A 81 -19.94 -11.73 -8.24
C GLU A 81 -18.47 -11.69 -7.81
N LEU A 82 -18.19 -12.24 -6.63
CA LEU A 82 -16.85 -12.38 -6.08
C LEU A 82 -16.76 -13.76 -5.43
N GLU A 83 -15.87 -14.58 -5.93
CA GLU A 83 -15.62 -15.91 -5.39
C GLU A 83 -14.21 -16.01 -4.84
N PHE A 84 -14.06 -16.71 -3.72
CA PHE A 84 -12.78 -16.99 -3.10
C PHE A 84 -12.56 -18.50 -3.10
N TYR A 85 -11.40 -18.92 -3.58
CA TYR A 85 -10.96 -20.30 -3.55
C TYR A 85 -9.70 -20.41 -2.70
N GLY A 86 -9.67 -21.38 -1.81
CA GLY A 86 -8.53 -21.61 -0.94
C GLY A 86 -8.68 -22.90 -0.15
N TYR A 87 -7.75 -23.13 0.71
CA TYR A 87 -7.77 -24.28 1.61
C TYR A 87 -8.02 -23.80 3.03
N ALA A 88 -8.70 -24.62 3.82
CA ALA A 88 -8.82 -24.37 5.25
C ALA A 88 -7.41 -24.43 5.87
N ASP A 89 -7.02 -23.38 6.55
CA ASP A 89 -5.76 -23.28 7.24
C ASP A 89 -6.01 -22.95 8.72
N GLU A 90 -5.35 -23.70 9.61
CA GLU A 90 -5.33 -23.43 11.05
C GLU A 90 -4.15 -22.53 11.45
N GLY A 91 -3.25 -22.25 10.52
CA GLY A 91 -2.09 -21.40 10.73
C GLY A 91 -2.39 -19.92 10.67
N ASN A 92 -1.54 -19.14 11.29
CA ASN A 92 -1.61 -17.68 11.27
C ASN A 92 -0.24 -17.13 10.88
N ASP A 93 -0.05 -16.87 9.58
CA ASP A 93 1.17 -16.24 9.10
C ASP A 93 1.08 -14.72 9.34
N SER A 94 1.99 -14.20 10.15
CA SER A 94 2.05 -12.77 10.50
C SER A 94 2.76 -11.90 9.46
N LYS A 95 3.30 -12.49 8.38
CA LYS A 95 4.20 -11.79 7.44
C LYS A 95 3.55 -11.41 6.12
N LEU A 96 2.28 -11.11 6.12
CA LEU A 96 1.58 -10.75 4.90
C LEU A 96 2.06 -9.42 4.33
N TYR A 97 2.28 -9.37 3.01
CA TYR A 97 2.74 -8.18 2.28
C TYR A 97 4.03 -7.53 2.78
N GLN A 98 4.84 -8.27 3.50
CA GLN A 98 6.18 -7.83 3.80
C GLN A 98 7.15 -8.26 2.70
N ILE A 99 7.93 -7.32 2.17
CA ILE A 99 9.03 -7.62 1.24
C ILE A 99 10.25 -8.06 2.04
N THR A 100 10.51 -7.35 3.14
CA THR A 100 11.61 -7.63 4.08
C THR A 100 11.09 -7.63 5.52
N ASN A 101 11.96 -7.48 6.50
CA ASN A 101 11.61 -7.25 7.90
C ASN A 101 11.31 -5.77 8.23
N LEU A 102 11.19 -4.91 7.22
CA LEU A 102 10.82 -3.50 7.38
C LEU A 102 9.31 -3.32 7.20
N PRO A 103 8.73 -2.25 7.74
CA PRO A 103 7.37 -1.85 7.38
C PRO A 103 7.26 -1.62 5.88
N THR A 104 6.13 -1.99 5.30
CA THR A 104 5.85 -1.80 3.88
C THR A 104 4.85 -0.68 3.67
N VAL A 105 5.18 0.26 2.80
CA VAL A 105 4.28 1.31 2.30
C VAL A 105 3.85 0.94 0.89
N ILE A 106 2.55 0.86 0.66
CA ILE A 106 1.97 0.57 -0.65
C ILE A 106 1.25 1.82 -1.13
N ILE A 107 1.57 2.29 -2.32
CA ILE A 107 0.92 3.43 -2.99
C ILE A 107 0.30 2.93 -4.28
N ASN A 108 -1.01 3.14 -4.43
CA ASN A 108 -1.74 2.76 -5.62
C ASN A 108 -2.39 3.99 -6.26
N THR A 109 -2.07 4.24 -7.51
CA THR A 109 -2.68 5.30 -8.30
C THR A 109 -3.79 4.75 -9.20
N PRO A 110 -4.81 5.54 -9.56
CA PRO A 110 -5.87 5.10 -10.47
C PRO A 110 -5.31 4.56 -11.79
N GLY A 111 -5.77 3.37 -12.20
CA GLY A 111 -5.31 2.71 -13.43
C GLY A 111 -3.80 2.42 -13.45
N ALA A 112 -3.17 2.27 -12.29
CA ALA A 112 -1.71 2.14 -12.16
C ALA A 112 -0.93 3.27 -12.88
N GLN A 113 -1.48 4.48 -12.87
CA GLN A 113 -0.87 5.63 -13.54
C GLN A 113 0.50 5.95 -12.96
N GLU A 114 1.48 6.15 -13.82
CA GLU A 114 2.84 6.51 -13.43
C GLU A 114 2.89 7.91 -12.79
N ILE A 115 3.68 8.06 -11.74
CA ILE A 115 3.90 9.34 -11.04
C ILE A 115 5.03 10.08 -11.76
N VAL A 116 4.71 10.94 -12.70
CA VAL A 116 5.67 11.63 -13.56
C VAL A 116 5.90 13.10 -13.20
N SER A 117 5.04 13.70 -12.38
CA SER A 117 5.10 15.14 -12.05
C SER A 117 5.66 15.39 -10.66
N LYS A 118 6.44 16.48 -10.53
CA LYS A 118 6.85 17.05 -9.23
C LYS A 118 5.88 18.14 -8.75
N GLU A 119 5.03 18.63 -9.62
CA GLU A 119 4.13 19.78 -9.35
C GLU A 119 2.69 19.29 -9.09
N GLU A 120 2.19 18.45 -9.95
CA GLU A 120 0.83 17.91 -9.86
C GLU A 120 0.76 16.70 -8.93
N GLU A 121 -0.26 16.70 -8.07
CA GLU A 121 -0.52 15.58 -7.18
C GLU A 121 -1.53 14.64 -7.85
N LEU A 122 -1.18 13.34 -7.94
CA LEU A 122 -2.12 12.28 -8.31
C LEU A 122 -2.84 11.80 -7.06
N SER A 123 -4.14 11.58 -7.16
CA SER A 123 -4.89 10.88 -6.12
C SER A 123 -4.38 9.44 -5.99
N CYS A 124 -4.30 8.92 -4.79
CA CYS A 124 -3.83 7.56 -4.55
C CYS A 124 -4.41 6.96 -3.27
N ASN A 125 -4.38 5.65 -3.20
CA ASN A 125 -4.56 4.90 -1.97
C ASN A 125 -3.20 4.62 -1.34
N VAL A 126 -3.11 4.74 -0.02
CA VAL A 126 -1.89 4.42 0.73
C VAL A 126 -2.21 3.39 1.78
N TYR A 127 -1.45 2.30 1.81
CA TYR A 127 -1.46 1.30 2.86
C TYR A 127 -0.09 1.28 3.54
N ILE A 128 -0.09 1.19 4.86
CA ILE A 128 1.12 1.01 5.66
C ILE A 128 0.94 -0.24 6.51
N ILE A 129 1.85 -1.17 6.36
CA ILE A 129 1.86 -2.46 7.04
C ILE A 129 3.12 -2.52 7.90
N SER A 130 2.96 -2.90 9.17
CA SER A 130 4.10 -3.03 10.09
C SER A 130 5.02 -4.19 9.69
N GLU A 131 6.19 -4.24 10.30
CA GLU A 131 7.09 -5.38 10.22
C GLU A 131 6.48 -6.71 10.72
N GLY A 132 5.40 -6.66 11.47
CA GLY A 132 4.62 -7.83 11.91
C GLY A 132 3.45 -8.19 10.99
N GLY A 133 3.30 -7.52 9.84
CA GLY A 133 2.20 -7.77 8.90
C GLY A 133 0.86 -7.17 9.31
N THR A 134 0.82 -6.30 10.34
CA THR A 134 -0.40 -5.63 10.78
C THR A 134 -0.61 -4.34 10.01
N LYS A 135 -1.82 -4.12 9.50
CA LYS A 135 -2.18 -2.85 8.88
C LYS A 135 -2.18 -1.72 9.91
N LEU A 136 -1.35 -0.71 9.70
CA LEU A 136 -1.25 0.48 10.55
C LEU A 136 -2.07 1.64 10.01
N LEU A 137 -2.18 1.75 8.70
CA LEU A 137 -2.88 2.83 8.01
C LEU A 137 -3.42 2.33 6.68
N ALA A 138 -4.65 2.72 6.36
CA ALA A 138 -5.20 2.63 5.02
C ALA A 138 -5.99 3.92 4.76
N THR A 139 -5.73 4.56 3.62
CA THR A 139 -6.44 5.76 3.21
C THR A 139 -6.49 5.90 1.70
N SER A 140 -7.62 6.37 1.20
CA SER A 140 -7.87 6.67 -0.20
C SER A 140 -7.90 8.18 -0.50
N GLU A 141 -7.87 9.01 0.53
CA GLU A 141 -7.88 10.47 0.39
C GLU A 141 -6.45 11.01 0.49
N THR A 142 -5.59 10.58 -0.44
CA THR A 142 -4.16 10.89 -0.41
C THR A 142 -3.69 11.32 -1.78
N GLY A 143 -2.85 12.34 -1.81
CA GLY A 143 -2.14 12.75 -3.01
C GLY A 143 -0.70 12.26 -3.00
N VAL A 144 -0.17 11.90 -4.16
CA VAL A 144 1.24 11.55 -4.34
C VAL A 144 1.82 12.33 -5.51
N ARG A 145 3.06 12.74 -5.38
CA ARG A 145 3.84 13.32 -6.48
C ARG A 145 5.32 13.06 -6.33
N GLY A 146 6.07 13.27 -7.39
CA GLY A 146 7.52 13.30 -7.35
C GLY A 146 8.06 14.42 -6.44
N ARG A 147 9.31 14.27 -6.00
CA ARG A 147 10.03 15.28 -5.24
C ARG A 147 11.54 15.17 -5.47
N GLY A 148 12.25 16.22 -5.11
CA GLY A 148 13.70 16.31 -5.24
C GLY A 148 14.15 17.01 -6.51
N ASN A 149 15.47 17.23 -6.62
CA ASN A 149 16.14 17.80 -7.79
C ASN A 149 16.95 16.67 -8.45
N ALA A 150 18.26 16.60 -8.24
CA ALA A 150 19.11 15.57 -8.81
C ALA A 150 18.60 14.14 -8.57
N SER A 151 18.04 13.85 -7.41
CA SER A 151 17.49 12.52 -7.09
C SER A 151 16.25 12.17 -7.94
N TRP A 152 15.50 13.15 -8.39
CA TRP A 152 14.39 12.95 -9.31
C TRP A 152 14.85 12.87 -10.76
N ASP A 153 15.75 13.79 -11.15
CA ASP A 153 16.11 13.95 -12.55
C ASP A 153 17.06 12.84 -13.04
N TYR A 154 18.01 12.40 -12.20
CA TYR A 154 19.10 11.51 -12.62
C TYR A 154 19.01 10.06 -12.12
N PHE A 155 18.19 9.77 -11.09
CA PHE A 155 18.14 8.42 -10.55
C PHE A 155 16.90 7.65 -11.01
N GLU A 156 17.05 6.35 -11.27
CA GLU A 156 15.95 5.46 -11.65
C GLU A 156 14.93 5.32 -10.52
N LYS A 157 15.40 5.05 -9.30
CA LYS A 157 14.53 5.00 -8.12
C LYS A 157 14.14 6.40 -7.70
N LYS A 158 12.89 6.76 -7.93
CA LYS A 158 12.37 8.11 -7.69
C LYS A 158 11.97 8.32 -6.23
N PRO A 159 12.22 9.50 -5.67
CA PRO A 159 11.68 9.92 -4.39
C PRO A 159 10.28 10.53 -4.57
N TYR A 160 9.41 10.34 -3.58
CA TYR A 160 8.03 10.81 -3.63
C TYR A 160 7.66 11.68 -2.43
N ARG A 161 6.58 12.42 -2.56
CA ARG A 161 5.89 13.10 -1.46
C ARG A 161 4.45 12.65 -1.40
N ILE A 162 4.03 12.15 -0.23
CA ILE A 162 2.64 11.83 0.09
C ILE A 162 2.02 13.03 0.79
N LYS A 163 0.76 13.33 0.49
CA LYS A 163 -0.04 14.35 1.16
C LYS A 163 -1.38 13.78 1.56
N PHE A 164 -1.53 13.45 2.82
CA PHE A 164 -2.79 13.01 3.40
C PHE A 164 -3.79 14.16 3.50
N ASP A 165 -5.08 13.85 3.38
CA ASP A 165 -6.15 14.83 3.60
C ASP A 165 -6.18 15.30 5.06
N LYS A 166 -6.04 14.39 6.00
CA LYS A 166 -5.92 14.67 7.44
C LYS A 166 -4.48 14.45 7.92
N LYS A 167 -4.10 15.13 8.99
CA LYS A 167 -2.80 14.89 9.63
C LYS A 167 -2.72 13.43 10.10
N GLN A 168 -1.63 12.76 9.75
CA GLN A 168 -1.33 11.39 10.13
C GLN A 168 0.02 11.32 10.84
N SER A 169 0.18 10.29 11.66
CA SER A 169 1.44 9.96 12.36
C SER A 169 1.85 8.53 11.97
N PRO A 170 2.27 8.30 10.71
CA PRO A 170 2.60 6.97 10.24
C PRO A 170 3.80 6.39 10.98
N LEU A 171 3.76 5.08 11.22
CA LEU A 171 4.86 4.31 11.83
C LEU A 171 5.32 4.86 13.19
N GLY A 172 4.38 5.37 14.00
CA GLY A 172 4.71 5.89 15.32
C GLY A 172 5.49 7.20 15.32
N ALA A 173 5.43 7.97 14.24
CA ALA A 173 6.07 9.28 14.19
C ALA A 173 5.62 10.18 15.36
N PRO A 174 6.53 10.93 16.01
CA PRO A 174 6.21 11.68 17.22
C PRO A 174 5.28 12.87 17.00
N ALA A 175 5.05 13.27 15.75
CA ALA A 175 4.15 14.36 15.38
C ALA A 175 3.32 14.01 14.16
N SER A 176 2.07 14.50 14.16
CA SER A 176 1.16 14.32 13.02
C SER A 176 1.39 15.40 11.98
N ALA A 177 1.50 15.00 10.71
CA ALA A 177 1.63 15.89 9.57
C ALA A 177 0.76 15.43 8.39
N LYS A 178 0.41 16.37 7.50
CA LYS A 178 -0.25 16.03 6.24
C LYS A 178 0.74 15.55 5.17
N LYS A 179 1.98 16.07 5.18
CA LYS A 179 2.98 15.82 4.14
C LYS A 179 4.11 14.95 4.67
N TRP A 180 4.36 13.87 3.98
CA TRP A 180 5.43 12.93 4.27
C TRP A 180 6.29 12.70 3.04
N THR A 181 7.59 12.53 3.26
CA THR A 181 8.56 12.36 2.18
C THR A 181 9.13 10.96 2.19
N LEU A 182 9.10 10.31 1.03
CA LEU A 182 9.75 9.04 0.77
C LEU A 182 11.07 9.33 0.05
N LEU A 183 12.18 9.19 0.74
CA LEU A 183 13.53 9.35 0.18
C LEU A 183 13.94 8.05 -0.50
N SER A 184 14.40 8.13 -1.75
CA SER A 184 14.83 6.94 -2.49
C SER A 184 16.16 6.37 -1.99
N ASN A 185 17.03 7.21 -1.45
CA ASN A 185 18.41 6.88 -1.05
C ASN A 185 19.24 6.16 -2.15
N TYR A 186 18.82 6.26 -3.41
CA TYR A 186 19.39 5.51 -4.53
C TYR A 186 20.90 5.78 -4.75
N GLY A 187 21.33 7.02 -4.53
CA GLY A 187 22.74 7.39 -4.63
C GLY A 187 23.61 6.90 -3.47
N ASP A 188 23.01 6.39 -2.41
CA ASP A 188 23.71 5.80 -1.27
C ASP A 188 23.52 4.28 -1.27
N LYS A 189 24.53 3.56 -1.71
CA LYS A 189 24.50 2.09 -1.77
C LYS A 189 24.31 1.41 -0.40
N THR A 190 24.60 2.11 0.68
CA THR A 190 24.37 1.59 2.05
C THR A 190 22.94 1.82 2.52
N LEU A 191 22.18 2.74 1.90
CA LEU A 191 20.86 3.22 2.30
C LEU A 191 20.81 3.84 3.71
N MET A 192 21.93 4.04 4.38
CA MET A 192 22.01 4.38 5.81
C MET A 192 22.47 5.80 6.11
N ARG A 193 23.08 6.52 5.15
CA ARG A 193 23.71 7.83 5.45
C ARG A 193 22.73 8.83 6.04
N ASN A 194 21.52 8.93 5.51
CA ASN A 194 20.50 9.84 6.05
C ASN A 194 20.08 9.43 7.47
N ILE A 195 19.89 8.14 7.72
CA ILE A 195 19.51 7.63 9.04
C ILE A 195 20.60 7.94 10.06
N LEU A 196 21.85 7.69 9.72
CA LEU A 196 23.00 7.98 10.57
C LEU A 196 23.13 9.47 10.85
N ALA A 197 22.96 10.32 9.84
CA ALA A 197 23.01 11.78 10.00
C ALA A 197 21.91 12.26 10.96
N PHE A 198 20.68 11.76 10.85
CA PHE A 198 19.60 12.12 11.79
C PHE A 198 19.84 11.56 13.19
N GLU A 199 20.42 10.37 13.31
CA GLU A 199 20.77 9.81 14.61
C GLU A 199 21.87 10.62 15.31
N VAL A 200 22.93 10.98 14.59
CA VAL A 200 23.98 11.88 15.10
C VAL A 200 23.38 13.22 15.51
N SER A 201 22.53 13.82 14.68
CA SER A 201 21.84 15.07 14.98
C SER A 201 21.07 15.01 16.31
N ARG A 202 20.36 13.92 16.56
CA ARG A 202 19.65 13.72 17.85
C ARG A 202 20.61 13.58 19.02
N ARG A 203 21.67 12.81 18.87
CA ARG A 203 22.65 12.57 19.95
C ARG A 203 23.45 13.80 20.34
N VAL A 204 23.74 14.69 19.39
CA VAL A 204 24.42 15.96 19.68
C VAL A 204 23.45 17.06 20.15
N GLY A 205 22.18 16.74 20.33
CA GLY A 205 21.19 17.68 20.90
C GLY A 205 20.79 18.81 19.96
N MET A 206 20.75 18.58 18.63
CA MET A 206 20.25 19.60 17.70
C MET A 206 18.81 19.98 18.03
N ALA A 207 18.48 21.26 17.92
CA ALA A 207 17.15 21.80 18.25
C ALA A 207 16.01 21.16 17.44
N TYR A 208 16.31 20.66 16.25
CA TYR A 208 15.37 19.93 15.41
C TYR A 208 16.08 18.84 14.60
N THR A 209 15.50 17.66 14.62
CA THR A 209 15.91 16.55 13.76
C THR A 209 14.65 15.88 13.19
N PRO A 210 14.54 15.70 11.87
CA PRO A 210 13.42 15.00 11.26
C PRO A 210 13.30 13.57 11.80
N TYR A 211 12.07 13.10 11.99
CA TYR A 211 11.80 11.68 12.18
C TYR A 211 12.02 10.94 10.86
N CYS A 212 12.68 9.80 10.95
CA CYS A 212 12.99 8.95 9.79
C CYS A 212 12.84 7.49 10.18
N GLN A 213 12.18 6.72 9.33
CA GLN A 213 11.96 5.28 9.46
C GLN A 213 12.24 4.61 8.11
N PRO A 214 13.12 3.58 8.05
CA PRO A 214 13.24 2.74 6.86
C PRO A 214 11.95 2.00 6.56
N VAL A 215 11.61 1.93 5.28
CA VAL A 215 10.44 1.22 4.79
C VAL A 215 10.72 0.57 3.44
N ASP A 216 10.05 -0.53 3.17
CA ASP A 216 9.89 -1.01 1.80
C ASP A 216 8.78 -0.20 1.12
N LEU A 217 8.94 0.10 -0.16
CA LEU A 217 7.97 0.86 -0.94
C LEU A 217 7.52 0.06 -2.15
N VAL A 218 6.22 -0.10 -2.27
CA VAL A 218 5.54 -0.64 -3.46
C VAL A 218 4.75 0.50 -4.10
N VAL A 219 4.89 0.67 -5.40
CA VAL A 219 4.11 1.63 -6.19
C VAL A 219 3.49 0.85 -7.35
N ASN A 220 2.16 0.74 -7.36
CA ASN A 220 1.30 0.06 -8.35
C ASN A 220 1.58 -1.43 -8.51
#